data_574ce2e290f878bd5ca30d48404adc81
#
_entry.id   574ce2e290f878bd5ca30d48404adc81
#
_cell.length_a   1.000
_cell.length_b   1.000
_cell.length_c   1.000
_cell.angle_alpha   90.00
_cell.angle_beta   90.00
_cell.angle_gamma   90.00
#
_symmetry.space_group_name_H-M   'P 1'
#
loop_
_entity.id
_entity.type
_entity.pdbx_description
1 polymer ?
#
loop_
_entity_poly.entity_id
_entity_poly.type
_entity_poly.pdbx_seq_one_letter_code
_entity_poly.pdbx_strand_id
1 'polypeptide(L)'
;MSIDEQIKGIANEFAANFGTDHVITLQELYSILMKRYGTKEGSIIPSDYCYNRVNKGITLKKPTVFEFLGNGNYRCLGSDYPYNGNIYHKPKGQEEFIVGKCVNGERIIAFDQEPIKKETDKSKINGLSNSSSGSNQTSRNPGMKLRFEVLKRDNFKCRVCGASPAKDPMAVLHVDHIVPWSKGGETVIDNLQTLCSMCNFGKSNNI
;
A
#
# COMPACT_ATOMS: atom_id res chain seq x y z
N MET A 1 7.28 -31.99 1.74
CA MET A 1 7.44 -30.56 2.00
C MET A 1 6.13 -29.87 1.68
N SER A 2 5.52 -29.15 2.61
CA SER A 2 4.28 -28.42 2.39
C SER A 2 4.50 -27.19 1.47
N ILE A 3 3.43 -26.67 0.86
CA ILE A 3 3.51 -25.46 0.02
C ILE A 3 4.06 -24.27 0.85
N ASP A 4 3.65 -24.17 2.10
CA ASP A 4 4.10 -23.11 3.01
C ASP A 4 5.62 -23.18 3.24
N GLU A 5 6.18 -24.37 3.41
CA GLU A 5 7.63 -24.58 3.54
C GLU A 5 8.38 -24.27 2.25
N GLN A 6 7.82 -24.62 1.09
CA GLN A 6 8.42 -24.32 -0.21
C GLN A 6 8.53 -22.82 -0.44
N ILE A 7 7.45 -22.07 -0.18
CA ILE A 7 7.41 -20.61 -0.33
C ILE A 7 8.35 -19.95 0.66
N LYS A 8 8.31 -20.38 1.93
CA LYS A 8 9.22 -19.87 2.98
C LYS A 8 10.68 -20.09 2.60
N GLY A 9 11.01 -21.29 2.09
CA GLY A 9 12.36 -21.63 1.65
C GLY A 9 12.86 -20.73 0.53
N ILE A 10 12.05 -20.52 -0.53
CA ILE A 10 12.40 -19.64 -1.65
C ILE A 10 12.60 -18.20 -1.19
N ALA A 11 11.66 -17.65 -0.41
CA ALA A 11 11.74 -16.27 0.03
C ALA A 11 12.96 -16.02 0.92
N ASN A 12 13.29 -16.95 1.82
CA ASN A 12 14.48 -16.87 2.67
C ASN A 12 15.78 -16.98 1.85
N GLU A 13 15.82 -17.88 0.87
CA GLU A 13 16.96 -18.03 -0.03
C GLU A 13 17.22 -16.74 -0.82
N PHE A 14 16.16 -16.14 -1.38
CA PHE A 14 16.28 -14.90 -2.14
C PHE A 14 16.69 -13.71 -1.26
N ALA A 15 16.09 -13.59 -0.07
CA ALA A 15 16.49 -12.55 0.89
C ALA A 15 17.96 -12.70 1.33
N ALA A 16 18.43 -13.92 1.54
CA ALA A 16 19.81 -14.19 1.93
C ALA A 16 20.83 -13.95 0.81
N ASN A 17 20.49 -14.33 -0.44
CA ASN A 17 21.43 -14.26 -1.56
C ASN A 17 21.44 -12.89 -2.26
N PHE A 18 20.31 -12.18 -2.30
CA PHE A 18 20.13 -10.96 -3.08
C PHE A 18 19.72 -9.75 -2.22
N GLY A 19 19.54 -9.94 -0.92
CA GLY A 19 19.07 -8.91 0.00
C GLY A 19 17.54 -8.75 0.00
N THR A 20 17.06 -8.03 1.01
CA THR A 20 15.62 -7.82 1.23
C THR A 20 14.97 -6.82 0.27
N ASP A 21 15.72 -6.19 -0.60
CA ASP A 21 15.20 -5.33 -1.68
C ASP A 21 14.90 -6.09 -2.99
N HIS A 22 15.26 -7.37 -3.04
CA HIS A 22 15.01 -8.20 -4.21
C HIS A 22 13.52 -8.38 -4.47
N VAL A 23 13.11 -8.11 -5.71
CA VAL A 23 11.71 -8.21 -6.16
C VAL A 23 11.57 -9.38 -7.11
N ILE A 24 10.57 -10.21 -6.88
CA ILE A 24 10.19 -11.34 -7.72
C ILE A 24 8.77 -11.12 -8.25
N THR A 25 8.54 -11.48 -9.51
CA THR A 25 7.21 -11.48 -10.10
C THR A 25 6.43 -12.75 -9.74
N LEU A 26 5.11 -12.68 -9.85
CA LEU A 26 4.24 -13.86 -9.70
C LEU A 26 4.63 -15.01 -10.62
N GLN A 27 4.97 -14.69 -11.87
CA GLN A 27 5.35 -15.71 -12.88
C GLN A 27 6.69 -16.37 -12.55
N GLU A 28 7.68 -15.60 -12.10
CA GLU A 28 8.97 -16.14 -11.65
C GLU A 28 8.79 -17.05 -10.45
N LEU A 29 7.99 -16.64 -9.45
CA LEU A 29 7.71 -17.48 -8.29
C LEU A 29 7.05 -18.82 -8.70
N TYR A 30 6.06 -18.79 -9.58
CA TYR A 30 5.43 -20.00 -10.10
C TYR A 30 6.39 -20.90 -10.88
N SER A 31 7.24 -20.31 -11.74
CA SER A 31 8.25 -21.03 -12.50
C SER A 31 9.23 -21.78 -11.59
N ILE A 32 9.70 -21.11 -10.53
CA ILE A 32 10.62 -21.70 -9.55
C ILE A 32 9.94 -22.84 -8.79
N LEU A 33 8.71 -22.63 -8.31
CA LEU A 33 7.96 -23.62 -7.54
C LEU A 33 7.61 -24.85 -8.39
N MET A 34 7.21 -24.65 -9.64
CA MET A 34 6.96 -25.74 -10.57
C MET A 34 8.24 -26.52 -10.86
N LYS A 35 9.35 -25.83 -11.17
CA LYS A 35 10.62 -26.46 -11.53
C LYS A 35 11.26 -27.21 -10.36
N ARG A 36 11.20 -26.66 -9.14
CA ARG A 36 11.86 -27.27 -7.96
C ARG A 36 11.01 -28.34 -7.28
N TYR A 37 9.69 -28.17 -7.25
CA TYR A 37 8.80 -28.98 -6.42
C TYR A 37 7.62 -29.60 -7.17
N GLY A 38 7.45 -29.30 -8.46
CA GLY A 38 6.30 -29.76 -9.24
C GLY A 38 4.97 -29.11 -8.82
N THR A 39 5.01 -27.99 -8.11
CA THR A 39 3.81 -27.32 -7.59
C THR A 39 3.05 -26.64 -8.74
N LYS A 40 1.76 -27.00 -8.88
CA LYS A 40 0.91 -26.50 -9.97
C LYS A 40 0.58 -25.02 -9.79
N GLU A 41 0.56 -24.31 -10.92
CA GLU A 41 0.05 -22.95 -11.00
C GLU A 41 -1.42 -22.91 -10.50
N GLY A 42 -1.76 -21.89 -9.71
CA GLY A 42 -3.08 -21.78 -9.09
C GLY A 42 -3.23 -22.45 -7.71
N SER A 43 -2.29 -23.30 -7.28
CA SER A 43 -2.26 -23.86 -5.92
C SER A 43 -1.79 -22.86 -4.87
N ILE A 44 -1.32 -21.69 -5.30
CA ILE A 44 -0.68 -20.70 -4.45
C ILE A 44 -1.29 -19.33 -4.72
N ILE A 45 -1.59 -18.64 -3.64
CA ILE A 45 -1.96 -17.22 -3.66
C ILE A 45 -0.86 -16.47 -2.90
N PRO A 46 0.15 -15.91 -3.59
CA PRO A 46 1.32 -15.31 -2.92
C PRO A 46 0.98 -14.15 -1.98
N SER A 47 -0.14 -13.45 -2.24
CA SER A 47 -0.62 -12.41 -1.32
C SER A 47 -0.97 -12.92 0.08
N ASP A 48 -1.20 -14.23 0.24
CA ASP A 48 -1.47 -14.83 1.55
C ASP A 48 -0.21 -14.93 2.43
N TYR A 49 0.96 -14.82 1.82
CA TYR A 49 2.28 -14.88 2.45
C TYR A 49 2.92 -13.49 2.60
N CYS A 50 2.13 -12.44 2.51
CA CYS A 50 2.63 -11.07 2.61
C CYS A 50 2.43 -10.48 4.01
N TYR A 51 3.41 -9.69 4.46
CA TYR A 51 3.32 -8.88 5.68
C TYR A 51 2.24 -7.80 5.57
N ASN A 52 2.07 -7.22 4.37
CA ASN A 52 1.20 -6.08 4.12
C ASN A 52 -0.15 -6.45 3.48
N ARG A 53 -0.48 -7.74 3.38
CA ARG A 53 -1.76 -8.19 2.81
C ARG A 53 -2.43 -9.28 3.63
N VAL A 54 -3.75 -9.28 3.54
CA VAL A 54 -4.59 -10.36 4.07
C VAL A 54 -5.82 -10.52 3.21
N ASN A 55 -6.29 -11.76 3.07
CA ASN A 55 -7.57 -12.09 2.45
C ASN A 55 -8.54 -12.54 3.54
N LYS A 56 -9.80 -12.09 3.47
CA LYS A 56 -10.84 -12.48 4.42
C LYS A 56 -11.05 -14.01 4.36
N GLY A 57 -11.01 -14.67 5.51
CA GLY A 57 -11.18 -16.13 5.62
C GLY A 57 -9.88 -16.93 5.56
N ILE A 58 -8.73 -16.30 5.34
CA ILE A 58 -7.43 -16.96 5.41
C ILE A 58 -6.94 -16.98 6.84
N THR A 59 -6.43 -18.14 7.26
CA THR A 59 -5.82 -18.28 8.57
C THR A 59 -4.55 -17.43 8.64
N LEU A 60 -4.45 -16.59 9.66
CA LEU A 60 -3.26 -15.79 9.99
C LEU A 60 -2.02 -16.64 10.31
N LYS A 61 -2.16 -17.96 10.23
CA LYS A 61 -1.09 -18.95 10.51
C LYS A 61 -0.12 -19.16 9.35
N LYS A 62 -0.42 -18.61 8.14
CA LYS A 62 0.52 -18.72 7.02
C LYS A 62 1.77 -17.89 7.28
N PRO A 63 2.96 -18.40 6.94
CA PRO A 63 4.20 -17.66 7.13
C PRO A 63 4.18 -16.38 6.29
N THR A 64 4.60 -15.29 6.86
CA THR A 64 4.80 -14.03 6.15
C THR A 64 6.25 -13.92 5.71
N VAL A 65 6.47 -13.72 4.42
CA VAL A 65 7.81 -13.72 3.82
C VAL A 65 7.97 -12.69 2.69
N PHE A 66 6.87 -12.09 2.25
CA PHE A 66 6.86 -11.11 1.16
C PHE A 66 6.25 -9.79 1.59
N GLU A 67 6.60 -8.73 0.86
CA GLU A 67 5.82 -7.50 0.76
C GLU A 67 5.23 -7.40 -0.65
N PHE A 68 3.93 -7.21 -0.76
CA PHE A 68 3.27 -6.99 -2.04
C PHE A 68 3.44 -5.54 -2.50
N LEU A 69 3.98 -5.34 -3.70
CA LEU A 69 4.28 -4.03 -4.28
C LEU A 69 3.25 -3.57 -5.33
N GLY A 70 2.25 -4.40 -5.63
CA GLY A 70 1.31 -4.17 -6.71
C GLY A 70 1.66 -4.91 -8.00
N ASN A 71 0.69 -5.04 -8.90
CA ASN A 71 0.86 -5.60 -10.25
C ASN A 71 1.57 -6.97 -10.30
N GLY A 72 1.37 -7.81 -9.28
CA GLY A 72 2.00 -9.13 -9.22
C GLY A 72 3.48 -9.13 -8.85
N ASN A 73 3.99 -8.03 -8.31
CA ASN A 73 5.37 -7.91 -7.81
C ASN A 73 5.42 -8.10 -6.30
N TYR A 74 6.42 -8.84 -5.84
CA TYR A 74 6.62 -9.21 -4.44
C TYR A 74 8.08 -8.98 -4.05
N ARG A 75 8.32 -8.23 -2.97
CA ARG A 75 9.65 -8.08 -2.38
C ARG A 75 9.89 -9.26 -1.44
N CYS A 76 11.04 -9.93 -1.57
CA CYS A 76 11.44 -11.06 -0.76
C CYS A 76 12.06 -10.58 0.55
N LEU A 77 11.29 -10.55 1.63
CA LEU A 77 11.76 -10.12 2.94
C LEU A 77 12.29 -11.29 3.79
N GLY A 78 11.82 -12.50 3.50
CA GLY A 78 12.09 -13.67 4.34
C GLY A 78 11.20 -13.73 5.58
N SER A 79 11.36 -14.83 6.34
CA SER A 79 10.66 -15.00 7.62
C SER A 79 11.30 -14.11 8.69
N ASP A 80 10.50 -13.78 9.69
CA ASP A 80 10.94 -13.06 10.89
C ASP A 80 11.53 -11.67 10.59
N TYR A 81 11.21 -11.11 9.40
CA TYR A 81 11.60 -9.75 9.03
C TYR A 81 10.81 -8.72 9.87
N PRO A 82 11.47 -7.71 10.48
CA PRO A 82 10.83 -6.72 11.35
C PRO A 82 10.01 -5.70 10.53
N TYR A 83 9.04 -6.19 9.76
CA TYR A 83 8.21 -5.37 8.90
C TYR A 83 7.33 -4.43 9.71
N ASN A 84 7.27 -3.16 9.29
CA ASN A 84 6.38 -2.15 9.86
C ASN A 84 5.58 -1.48 8.75
N GLY A 85 4.24 -1.58 8.82
CA GLY A 85 3.39 -0.98 7.78
C GLY A 85 1.91 -1.32 7.94
N ASN A 86 1.10 -0.79 7.04
CA ASN A 86 -0.32 -1.09 7.00
C ASN A 86 -0.58 -2.46 6.36
N ILE A 87 -1.62 -3.13 6.82
CA ILE A 87 -2.12 -4.36 6.22
C ILE A 87 -3.39 -4.04 5.44
N TYR A 88 -3.40 -4.44 4.17
CA TYR A 88 -4.46 -4.17 3.23
C TYR A 88 -5.29 -5.41 2.93
N HIS A 89 -6.58 -5.21 2.71
CA HIS A 89 -7.50 -6.20 2.18
C HIS A 89 -8.18 -5.65 0.92
N LYS A 90 -8.25 -6.45 -0.12
CA LYS A 90 -8.94 -6.12 -1.38
C LYS A 90 -9.98 -7.18 -1.71
N PRO A 91 -11.26 -7.00 -1.31
CA PRO A 91 -12.33 -7.90 -1.71
C PRO A 91 -12.54 -7.87 -3.23
N LYS A 92 -13.04 -8.97 -3.78
CA LYS A 92 -13.34 -9.05 -5.21
C LYS A 92 -14.37 -7.97 -5.60
N GLY A 93 -14.02 -7.12 -6.58
CA GLY A 93 -14.88 -6.06 -7.09
C GLY A 93 -14.98 -4.81 -6.20
N GLN A 94 -14.15 -4.70 -5.17
CA GLN A 94 -14.09 -3.53 -4.28
C GLN A 94 -12.71 -2.87 -4.29
N GLU A 95 -12.66 -1.65 -3.80
CA GLU A 95 -11.39 -0.97 -3.56
C GLU A 95 -10.65 -1.59 -2.38
N GLU A 96 -9.34 -1.46 -2.39
CA GLU A 96 -8.46 -1.88 -1.32
C GLU A 96 -8.60 -0.96 -0.11
N PHE A 97 -8.65 -1.53 1.10
CA PHE A 97 -8.71 -0.78 2.35
C PHE A 97 -7.79 -1.38 3.42
N ILE A 98 -7.45 -0.56 4.42
CA ILE A 98 -6.60 -0.97 5.54
C ILE A 98 -7.44 -1.74 6.56
N VAL A 99 -6.95 -2.93 6.94
CA VAL A 99 -7.59 -3.80 7.93
C VAL A 99 -6.76 -3.99 9.20
N GLY A 100 -5.55 -3.44 9.23
CA GLY A 100 -4.67 -3.56 10.38
C GLY A 100 -3.29 -2.96 10.14
N LYS A 101 -2.39 -3.25 11.05
CA LYS A 101 -0.98 -2.87 10.97
C LYS A 101 -0.09 -4.06 11.27
N CYS A 102 1.07 -4.09 10.64
CA CYS A 102 2.16 -4.97 11.01
C CYS A 102 3.18 -4.14 11.80
N VAL A 103 3.58 -4.62 12.96
CA VAL A 103 4.56 -3.98 13.84
C VAL A 103 5.62 -5.01 14.18
N ASN A 104 6.86 -4.74 13.81
CA ASN A 104 7.99 -5.65 14.03
C ASN A 104 7.74 -7.07 13.47
N GLY A 105 7.07 -7.18 12.32
CA GLY A 105 6.73 -8.46 11.71
C GLY A 105 5.46 -9.11 12.25
N GLU A 106 4.91 -8.63 13.37
CA GLU A 106 3.67 -9.14 13.95
C GLU A 106 2.46 -8.43 13.34
N ARG A 107 1.48 -9.21 12.84
CA ARG A 107 0.27 -8.69 12.22
C ARG A 107 -0.83 -8.48 13.24
N ILE A 108 -1.25 -7.23 13.42
CA ILE A 108 -2.38 -6.81 14.26
C ILE A 108 -3.53 -6.45 13.33
N ILE A 109 -4.56 -7.31 13.26
CA ILE A 109 -5.69 -7.16 12.35
C ILE A 109 -6.97 -6.98 13.15
N ALA A 110 -7.72 -5.94 12.81
CA ALA A 110 -9.04 -5.66 13.36
C ALA A 110 -10.09 -5.92 12.27
N PHE A 111 -10.57 -7.17 12.16
CA PHE A 111 -11.63 -7.52 11.20
C PHE A 111 -13.03 -7.05 11.63
N ASP A 112 -13.20 -6.61 12.87
CA ASP A 112 -14.51 -6.28 13.45
C ASP A 112 -14.99 -4.85 13.20
N GLN A 113 -14.22 -4.04 12.49
CA GLN A 113 -14.78 -2.83 11.93
C GLN A 113 -15.35 -3.18 10.55
N GLU A 114 -16.65 -3.41 10.50
CA GLU A 114 -17.39 -3.35 9.24
C GLU A 114 -16.93 -2.09 8.48
N PRO A 115 -16.68 -2.19 7.16
CA PRO A 115 -16.42 -0.99 6.39
C PRO A 115 -17.58 -0.05 6.67
N ILE A 116 -17.28 1.16 7.12
CA ILE A 116 -18.27 2.22 7.27
C ILE A 116 -18.99 2.28 5.93
N LYS A 117 -20.19 1.66 5.88
CA LYS A 117 -21.05 1.76 4.73
C LYS A 117 -21.32 3.25 4.59
N LYS A 118 -20.83 3.84 3.50
CA LYS A 118 -21.35 5.14 3.07
C LYS A 118 -22.83 4.91 2.80
N GLU A 119 -23.64 5.26 3.76
CA GLU A 119 -25.08 5.37 3.56
C GLU A 119 -25.29 6.46 2.52
N THR A 120 -25.64 6.03 1.31
CA THR A 120 -26.25 6.89 0.32
C THR A 120 -27.69 7.07 0.74
N ASP A 121 -27.94 7.97 1.67
CA ASP A 121 -29.32 8.39 1.93
C ASP A 121 -29.61 9.64 1.10
N LYS A 122 -30.41 9.39 0.06
CA LYS A 122 -31.13 10.43 -0.66
C LYS A 122 -32.44 10.64 0.06
N SER A 123 -32.54 11.62 0.92
CA SER A 123 -33.79 12.41 1.02
C SER A 123 -33.72 13.56 2.03
N LYS A 124 -34.02 14.74 1.48
CA LYS A 124 -34.70 15.92 2.04
C LYS A 124 -34.03 16.78 3.13
N ILE A 125 -33.42 17.86 2.62
CA ILE A 125 -33.74 19.29 2.86
C ILE A 125 -34.61 19.58 4.10
N ASN A 126 -34.05 20.28 5.08
CA ASN A 126 -34.37 21.64 5.55
C ASN A 126 -33.80 21.93 6.93
N GLY A 127 -33.22 23.12 7.07
CA GLY A 127 -33.21 23.86 8.35
C GLY A 127 -31.88 24.01 9.06
N LEU A 128 -31.14 25.02 8.70
CA LEU A 128 -30.50 26.05 9.56
C LEU A 128 -29.97 25.64 10.95
N SER A 129 -28.67 25.62 11.14
CA SER A 129 -27.90 26.57 11.98
C SER A 129 -26.51 26.02 12.34
N ASN A 130 -25.56 26.84 12.10
CA ASN A 130 -24.19 26.99 12.61
C ASN A 130 -23.68 26.05 13.70
N SER A 131 -22.60 25.29 13.37
CA SER A 131 -21.38 25.33 14.17
C SER A 131 -20.23 24.71 13.39
N SER A 132 -19.17 25.46 13.25
CA SER A 132 -17.96 25.22 12.49
C SER A 132 -17.11 24.07 13.07
N SER A 133 -17.06 22.94 12.37
CA SER A 133 -15.92 22.03 12.38
C SER A 133 -15.70 21.59 10.93
N GLY A 134 -14.53 21.95 10.37
CA GLY A 134 -14.22 21.80 8.96
C GLY A 134 -14.29 20.34 8.50
N SER A 135 -15.41 19.97 7.88
CA SER A 135 -15.56 18.69 7.20
C SER A 135 -14.95 18.83 5.80
N ASN A 136 -13.89 18.08 5.52
CA ASN A 136 -13.32 17.98 4.19
C ASN A 136 -14.38 17.50 3.19
N GLN A 137 -14.72 18.34 2.21
CA GLN A 137 -15.73 18.03 1.18
C GLN A 137 -15.19 17.11 0.07
N THR A 138 -13.88 16.85 0.04
CA THR A 138 -13.20 16.06 -0.99
C THR A 138 -12.71 14.71 -0.46
N SER A 139 -12.44 13.75 -1.35
CA SER A 139 -11.80 12.48 -0.93
C SER A 139 -10.35 12.72 -0.54
N ARG A 140 -9.84 12.07 0.52
CA ARG A 140 -8.43 12.19 0.95
C ARG A 140 -7.43 11.85 -0.17
N ASN A 141 -7.73 10.84 -0.99
CA ASN A 141 -6.83 10.42 -2.05
C ASN A 141 -7.15 11.16 -3.34
N PRO A 142 -6.18 11.88 -3.93
CA PRO A 142 -6.37 12.49 -5.23
C PRO A 142 -6.61 11.42 -6.29
N GLY A 143 -7.68 11.57 -7.07
CA GLY A 143 -7.93 10.71 -8.22
C GLY A 143 -6.79 10.79 -9.24
N MET A 144 -6.68 9.79 -10.12
CA MET A 144 -5.58 9.70 -11.10
C MET A 144 -5.42 10.97 -11.95
N LYS A 145 -6.52 11.59 -12.36
CA LYS A 145 -6.50 12.83 -13.16
C LYS A 145 -5.87 13.98 -12.37
N LEU A 146 -6.34 14.22 -11.14
CA LEU A 146 -5.81 15.27 -10.27
C LEU A 146 -4.34 15.03 -9.91
N ARG A 147 -3.98 13.77 -9.63
CA ARG A 147 -2.59 13.37 -9.38
C ARG A 147 -1.69 13.70 -10.58
N PHE A 148 -2.14 13.39 -11.79
CA PHE A 148 -1.38 13.70 -13.01
C PHE A 148 -1.24 15.22 -13.23
N GLU A 149 -2.30 15.99 -12.98
CA GLU A 149 -2.28 17.45 -13.09
C GLU A 149 -1.28 18.09 -12.12
N VAL A 150 -1.21 17.62 -10.87
CA VAL A 150 -0.22 18.07 -9.87
C VAL A 150 1.19 17.72 -10.33
N LEU A 151 1.44 16.47 -10.74
CA LEU A 151 2.76 16.05 -11.24
C LEU A 151 3.20 16.88 -12.45
N LYS A 152 2.28 17.13 -13.40
CA LYS A 152 2.53 17.95 -14.58
C LYS A 152 2.84 19.40 -14.21
N ARG A 153 2.04 20.02 -13.31
CA ARG A 153 2.27 21.39 -12.80
C ARG A 153 3.66 21.52 -12.19
N ASP A 154 4.10 20.51 -11.44
CA ASP A 154 5.39 20.47 -10.74
C ASP A 154 6.53 19.92 -11.63
N ASN A 155 6.30 19.79 -12.95
CA ASN A 155 7.28 19.31 -13.94
C ASN A 155 7.90 17.95 -13.59
N PHE A 156 7.12 17.04 -12.97
CA PHE A 156 7.57 15.73 -12.51
C PHE A 156 8.83 15.81 -11.63
N LYS A 157 8.86 16.80 -10.73
CA LYS A 157 9.96 17.04 -9.79
C LYS A 157 9.44 17.22 -8.37
N CYS A 158 10.21 16.77 -7.41
CA CYS A 158 9.98 17.10 -6.00
C CYS A 158 10.07 18.61 -5.78
N ARG A 159 9.06 19.23 -5.23
CA ARG A 159 9.03 20.69 -4.95
C ARG A 159 10.04 21.12 -3.90
N VAL A 160 10.50 20.21 -3.04
CA VAL A 160 11.43 20.51 -1.96
C VAL A 160 12.89 20.40 -2.41
N CYS A 161 13.28 19.23 -2.98
CA CYS A 161 14.69 18.97 -3.32
C CYS A 161 14.97 18.88 -4.83
N GLY A 162 13.95 18.97 -5.68
CA GLY A 162 14.11 18.89 -7.14
C GLY A 162 14.42 17.50 -7.70
N ALA A 163 14.37 16.44 -6.87
CA ALA A 163 14.55 15.07 -7.34
C ALA A 163 13.48 14.72 -8.37
N SER A 164 13.87 14.00 -9.43
CA SER A 164 12.94 13.57 -10.49
C SER A 164 13.43 12.26 -11.11
N PRO A 165 12.51 11.41 -11.62
CA PRO A 165 12.87 10.17 -12.31
C PRO A 165 13.76 10.40 -13.55
N ALA A 166 13.72 11.60 -14.15
CA ALA A 166 14.58 11.95 -15.28
C ALA A 166 16.06 12.13 -14.90
N LYS A 167 16.35 12.49 -13.63
CA LYS A 167 17.71 12.64 -13.11
C LYS A 167 18.19 11.42 -12.35
N ASP A 168 17.27 10.79 -11.63
CA ASP A 168 17.50 9.59 -10.83
C ASP A 168 16.34 8.61 -11.08
N PRO A 169 16.55 7.54 -11.85
CA PRO A 169 15.52 6.55 -12.15
C PRO A 169 14.90 5.89 -10.91
N MET A 170 15.60 5.94 -9.77
CA MET A 170 15.08 5.40 -8.49
C MET A 170 14.22 6.42 -7.73
N ALA A 171 14.12 7.66 -8.18
CA ALA A 171 13.31 8.69 -7.54
C ALA A 171 11.81 8.40 -7.73
N VAL A 172 11.14 8.01 -6.66
CA VAL A 172 9.68 7.83 -6.62
C VAL A 172 9.02 9.14 -6.19
N LEU A 173 8.04 9.62 -6.99
CA LEU A 173 7.28 10.84 -6.71
C LEU A 173 5.91 10.52 -6.14
N HIS A 174 5.54 11.26 -5.10
CA HIS A 174 4.25 11.22 -4.41
C HIS A 174 3.55 12.56 -4.55
N VAL A 175 2.22 12.53 -4.62
CA VAL A 175 1.38 13.73 -4.46
C VAL A 175 0.89 13.76 -3.03
N ASP A 176 1.24 14.82 -2.32
CA ASP A 176 0.94 15.00 -0.91
C ASP A 176 0.24 16.36 -0.66
N HIS A 177 -0.55 16.44 0.43
CA HIS A 177 -1.25 17.65 0.82
C HIS A 177 -0.29 18.68 1.42
N ILE A 178 -0.37 19.95 1.01
CA ILE A 178 0.39 21.05 1.63
C ILE A 178 -0.10 21.24 3.06
N VAL A 179 -1.39 21.52 3.25
CA VAL A 179 -2.07 21.43 4.55
C VAL A 179 -2.54 20.00 4.74
N PRO A 180 -2.10 19.30 5.79
CA PRO A 180 -2.45 17.91 6.00
C PRO A 180 -3.96 17.66 6.01
N TRP A 181 -4.40 16.55 5.42
CA TRP A 181 -5.80 16.11 5.45
C TRP A 181 -6.33 16.02 6.89
N SER A 182 -5.52 15.53 7.82
CA SER A 182 -5.84 15.43 9.25
C SER A 182 -6.08 16.78 9.93
N LYS A 183 -5.60 17.88 9.31
CA LYS A 183 -5.77 19.26 9.77
C LYS A 183 -6.81 20.04 8.93
N GLY A 184 -7.67 19.33 8.19
CA GLY A 184 -8.75 19.94 7.40
C GLY A 184 -8.34 20.34 5.97
N GLY A 185 -7.13 20.01 5.51
CA GLY A 185 -6.71 20.28 4.13
C GLY A 185 -7.52 19.51 3.10
N GLU A 186 -8.07 20.20 2.11
CA GLU A 186 -8.84 19.58 1.03
C GLU A 186 -7.94 18.99 -0.07
N THR A 187 -8.45 17.98 -0.78
CA THR A 187 -7.78 17.37 -1.93
C THR A 187 -8.13 18.14 -3.21
N VAL A 188 -7.55 19.34 -3.30
CA VAL A 188 -7.65 20.24 -4.45
C VAL A 188 -6.26 20.56 -4.98
N ILE A 189 -6.16 20.95 -6.25
CA ILE A 189 -4.87 21.14 -6.92
C ILE A 189 -3.95 22.12 -6.18
N ASP A 190 -4.51 23.16 -5.57
CA ASP A 190 -3.75 24.22 -4.88
C ASP A 190 -3.23 23.75 -3.51
N ASN A 191 -3.87 22.73 -2.91
CA ASN A 191 -3.42 22.14 -1.65
C ASN A 191 -2.60 20.86 -1.84
N LEU A 192 -2.23 20.52 -3.07
CA LEU A 192 -1.42 19.33 -3.36
C LEU A 192 -0.05 19.73 -3.92
N GLN A 193 0.96 18.93 -3.64
CA GLN A 193 2.34 19.11 -4.11
C GLN A 193 3.01 17.79 -4.45
N THR A 194 4.00 17.85 -5.34
CA THR A 194 4.83 16.69 -5.67
C THR A 194 6.03 16.63 -4.73
N LEU A 195 6.21 15.50 -4.06
CA LEU A 195 7.36 15.22 -3.19
C LEU A 195 8.04 13.91 -3.60
N CYS A 196 9.35 13.80 -3.47
CA CYS A 196 10.02 12.50 -3.52
C CYS A 196 9.78 11.75 -2.20
N SER A 197 10.02 10.41 -2.19
CA SER A 197 9.81 9.58 -1.01
C SER A 197 10.49 10.13 0.25
N MET A 198 11.74 10.61 0.12
CA MET A 198 12.50 11.17 1.25
C MET A 198 11.88 12.45 1.81
N CYS A 199 11.51 13.40 0.93
CA CYS A 199 10.88 14.65 1.36
C CYS A 199 9.46 14.42 1.89
N ASN A 200 8.72 13.47 1.31
CA ASN A 200 7.39 13.09 1.78
C ASN A 200 7.45 12.47 3.18
N PHE A 201 8.41 11.59 3.40
CA PHE A 201 8.64 10.98 4.72
C PHE A 201 9.11 12.02 5.75
N GLY A 202 10.07 12.90 5.37
CA GLY A 202 10.60 13.94 6.25
C GLY A 202 9.61 15.04 6.61
N LYS A 203 8.63 15.32 5.73
CA LYS A 203 7.56 16.27 6.02
C LYS A 203 6.70 15.80 7.18
N SER A 204 6.39 14.48 7.28
CA SER A 204 5.52 13.91 8.31
C SER A 204 4.29 14.80 8.60
N ASN A 205 3.72 14.75 9.80
CA ASN A 205 2.63 15.66 10.22
C ASN A 205 3.14 16.94 10.91
N ASN A 206 4.38 17.36 10.63
CA ASN A 206 5.08 18.44 11.32
C ASN A 206 4.80 19.87 10.78
N ILE A 207 3.67 20.07 10.11
CA ILE A 207 3.18 21.42 9.77
C ILE A 207 1.85 21.67 10.45
#